data_9b320560bedaec147e27837a403a3ce5
#
_entry.id   9b320560bedaec147e27837a403a3ce5
#
_cell.length_a   1.000
_cell.length_b   1.000
_cell.length_c   1.000
_cell.angle_alpha   90.00
_cell.angle_beta   90.00
_cell.angle_gamma   90.00
#
_symmetry.space_group_name_H-M   'P 1'
#
loop_
_entity.id
_entity.type
_entity.pdbx_description
1 polymer ?
#
loop_
_entity_poly.entity_id
_entity_poly.type
_entity_poly.pdbx_seq_one_letter_code
_entity_poly.pdbx_strand_id
1 'polypeptide(L)'
;MVFNVAERHGPDGHSREANSKKLDIARLAFSGAALEGLLKDETVASRPPHDIIRSVLPFDRTDSYWWDTTGVVLSKLMLQAGYPLALHYETLAYFYDVVLPAWGPIPLKTDGQPGGRPWKATILEDGSTYEPSLNLRTTGTTETTIRFSIECSDARSGTAEDPLNQKAAHDLVMRCAAADPKFDLTLYNYTREALMLDDAEARRLKQAFPDCHSPQIFFAFDFERSGKILGKCVPFLTWKSKQLGISQKELARRVISGVPKVGPLYKDALAAWDKFMVSFPGYLGGEPSPESLNFDVVTPGESSRIKIYIRPFKTSFNSVKYCYTLGGQLNDEATAKGVDLLRTFYEVVFDIKEGEEDEELTEYHPGWGGVLFNCAFKPRAALPVPQFYITIWKFMPSDQSIIERLTAFWRRIGWAHQADKYAHDWQETL
;
A
#
# COMPACT_ATOMS: atom_id res chain seq x y z
N MET A 1 -25.39 20.70 -12.90
CA MET A 1 -24.77 20.98 -14.22
C MET A 1 -24.21 19.65 -14.72
N VAL A 2 -24.79 19.15 -15.81
CA VAL A 2 -24.37 17.92 -16.46
C VAL A 2 -23.23 18.30 -17.41
N PHE A 3 -22.01 17.81 -17.18
CA PHE A 3 -20.94 18.00 -18.14
C PHE A 3 -20.99 16.90 -19.20
N ASN A 4 -21.36 17.29 -20.40
CA ASN A 4 -21.22 16.53 -21.63
C ASN A 4 -19.72 16.39 -21.95
N VAL A 5 -19.21 15.17 -21.94
CA VAL A 5 -17.85 14.86 -22.40
C VAL A 5 -17.90 14.76 -23.92
N ALA A 6 -17.47 15.83 -24.58
CA ALA A 6 -17.25 15.82 -26.02
C ALA A 6 -16.04 14.90 -26.33
N GLU A 7 -16.27 13.91 -27.18
CA GLU A 7 -15.24 13.04 -27.75
C GLU A 7 -14.20 13.87 -28.51
N ARG A 8 -12.97 13.84 -28.05
CA ARG A 8 -11.80 14.22 -28.85
C ARG A 8 -11.09 12.94 -29.29
N HIS A 9 -11.25 12.63 -30.56
CA HIS A 9 -10.43 11.60 -31.22
C HIS A 9 -8.97 12.06 -31.27
N GLY A 10 -8.10 11.42 -30.47
CA GLY A 10 -6.65 11.45 -30.61
C GLY A 10 -6.18 10.13 -31.24
N PRO A 11 -4.92 10.03 -31.71
CA PRO A 11 -4.40 8.87 -32.45
C PRO A 11 -4.33 7.54 -31.67
N ASP A 12 -4.78 7.51 -30.43
CA ASP A 12 -4.71 6.32 -29.54
C ASP A 12 -5.96 5.43 -29.54
N GLY A 13 -6.89 5.60 -30.49
CA GLY A 13 -8.10 4.78 -30.59
C GLY A 13 -7.85 3.28 -30.68
N HIS A 14 -6.75 2.87 -31.31
CA HIS A 14 -6.41 1.44 -31.46
C HIS A 14 -5.90 0.79 -30.15
N SER A 15 -5.25 1.53 -29.26
CA SER A 15 -4.76 0.98 -27.99
C SER A 15 -5.88 0.80 -26.95
N ARG A 16 -6.90 1.67 -26.96
CA ARG A 16 -8.05 1.56 -26.06
C ARG A 16 -8.99 0.41 -26.40
N GLU A 17 -9.24 0.16 -27.71
CA GLU A 17 -10.05 -0.98 -28.14
C GLU A 17 -9.32 -2.32 -27.94
N ALA A 18 -8.01 -2.38 -28.13
CA ALA A 18 -7.19 -3.56 -27.87
C ALA A 18 -7.15 -3.87 -26.35
N ASN A 19 -7.03 -2.86 -25.49
CA ASN A 19 -7.07 -3.04 -24.03
C ASN A 19 -8.48 -3.43 -23.53
N SER A 20 -9.55 -2.90 -24.10
CA SER A 20 -10.93 -3.31 -23.77
C SER A 20 -11.18 -4.77 -24.13
N LYS A 21 -10.65 -5.25 -25.25
CA LYS A 21 -10.78 -6.67 -25.65
C LYS A 21 -9.90 -7.61 -24.81
N LYS A 22 -8.76 -7.16 -24.30
CA LYS A 22 -7.94 -7.93 -23.35
C LYS A 22 -8.67 -8.19 -22.02
N LEU A 23 -9.45 -7.22 -21.53
CA LEU A 23 -10.19 -7.30 -20.26
C LEU A 23 -11.14 -8.50 -20.15
N ASP A 24 -11.67 -8.99 -21.25
CA ASP A 24 -12.62 -10.11 -21.22
C ASP A 24 -11.96 -11.48 -21.38
N ILE A 25 -10.77 -11.56 -21.98
CA ILE A 25 -10.16 -12.84 -22.38
C ILE A 25 -9.63 -13.61 -21.16
N ALA A 26 -8.89 -12.94 -20.27
CA ALA A 26 -8.31 -13.62 -19.10
C ALA A 26 -9.40 -14.04 -18.12
N ARG A 27 -10.38 -13.17 -17.86
CA ARG A 27 -11.50 -13.50 -16.98
C ARG A 27 -12.36 -14.65 -17.50
N LEU A 28 -12.64 -14.68 -18.80
CA LEU A 28 -13.40 -15.76 -19.42
C LEU A 28 -12.63 -17.08 -19.42
N ALA A 29 -11.31 -17.04 -19.63
CA ALA A 29 -10.47 -18.22 -19.66
C ALA A 29 -10.21 -18.85 -18.28
N PHE A 30 -10.17 -18.03 -17.21
CA PHE A 30 -9.77 -18.48 -15.87
C PHE A 30 -10.84 -18.25 -14.81
N SER A 31 -12.13 -18.37 -15.15
CA SER A 31 -13.24 -18.31 -14.21
C SER A 31 -14.32 -19.35 -14.53
N GLY A 32 -15.12 -19.71 -13.52
CA GLY A 32 -16.28 -20.57 -13.67
C GLY A 32 -15.98 -21.91 -14.36
N ALA A 33 -16.86 -22.33 -15.26
CA ALA A 33 -16.76 -23.64 -15.94
C ALA A 33 -15.50 -23.80 -16.82
N ALA A 34 -14.94 -22.69 -17.36
CA ALA A 34 -13.71 -22.73 -18.12
C ALA A 34 -12.51 -23.09 -17.23
N LEU A 35 -12.41 -22.47 -16.08
CA LEU A 35 -11.39 -22.79 -15.08
C LEU A 35 -11.56 -24.20 -14.51
N GLU A 36 -12.79 -24.62 -14.21
CA GLU A 36 -13.07 -26.00 -13.78
C GLU A 36 -12.64 -27.05 -14.81
N GLY A 37 -12.84 -26.75 -16.10
CA GLY A 37 -12.37 -27.60 -17.19
C GLY A 37 -10.85 -27.69 -17.25
N LEU A 38 -10.18 -26.55 -17.12
CA LEU A 38 -8.72 -26.44 -17.11
C LEU A 38 -8.08 -27.21 -15.95
N LEU A 39 -8.66 -27.11 -14.74
CA LEU A 39 -8.15 -27.79 -13.54
C LEU A 39 -8.32 -29.32 -13.53
N LYS A 40 -9.11 -29.88 -14.45
CA LYS A 40 -9.22 -31.34 -14.65
C LYS A 40 -8.05 -31.93 -15.42
N ASP A 41 -7.26 -31.09 -16.09
CA ASP A 41 -6.04 -31.52 -16.77
C ASP A 41 -4.89 -31.62 -15.76
N GLU A 42 -4.42 -32.83 -15.50
CA GLU A 42 -3.35 -33.10 -14.53
C GLU A 42 -2.04 -32.38 -14.90
N THR A 43 -1.78 -32.13 -16.17
CA THR A 43 -0.57 -31.40 -16.63
C THR A 43 -0.64 -29.93 -16.27
N VAL A 44 -1.83 -29.35 -16.23
CA VAL A 44 -2.09 -27.97 -15.79
C VAL A 44 -2.06 -27.90 -14.25
N ALA A 45 -2.71 -28.84 -13.59
CA ALA A 45 -2.80 -28.86 -12.13
C ALA A 45 -1.42 -29.04 -11.44
N SER A 46 -0.44 -29.61 -12.14
CA SER A 46 0.93 -29.82 -11.63
C SER A 46 1.85 -28.59 -11.80
N ARG A 47 1.44 -27.57 -12.55
CA ARG A 47 2.26 -26.38 -12.82
C ARG A 47 1.76 -25.17 -12.02
N PRO A 48 2.66 -24.23 -11.65
CA PRO A 48 2.24 -22.98 -11.02
C PRO A 48 1.26 -22.19 -11.89
N PRO A 49 0.19 -21.62 -11.30
CA PRO A 49 -0.79 -20.82 -12.06
C PRO A 49 -0.18 -19.68 -12.88
N HIS A 50 0.89 -19.04 -12.38
CA HIS A 50 1.65 -18.03 -13.11
C HIS A 50 2.12 -18.54 -14.47
N ASP A 51 2.72 -19.75 -14.53
CA ASP A 51 3.28 -20.32 -15.76
C ASP A 51 2.19 -20.74 -16.74
N ILE A 52 1.07 -21.23 -16.24
CA ILE A 52 -0.08 -21.58 -17.07
C ILE A 52 -0.65 -20.34 -17.74
N ILE A 53 -0.94 -19.30 -16.96
CA ILE A 53 -1.46 -18.02 -17.50
C ILE A 53 -0.47 -17.44 -18.51
N ARG A 54 0.83 -17.46 -18.18
CA ARG A 54 1.91 -17.00 -19.07
C ARG A 54 1.93 -17.73 -20.42
N SER A 55 1.57 -19.01 -20.44
CA SER A 55 1.55 -19.84 -21.66
C SER A 55 0.27 -19.68 -22.51
N VAL A 56 -0.83 -19.21 -21.91
CA VAL A 56 -2.16 -19.16 -22.56
C VAL A 56 -2.53 -17.76 -23.01
N LEU A 57 -2.20 -16.73 -22.21
CA LEU A 57 -2.55 -15.34 -22.53
C LEU A 57 -1.50 -14.66 -23.41
N PRO A 58 -1.91 -13.66 -24.22
CA PRO A 58 -0.97 -12.88 -25.01
C PRO A 58 -0.24 -11.87 -24.11
N PHE A 59 1.09 -11.85 -24.20
CA PHE A 59 1.93 -10.88 -23.52
C PHE A 59 2.78 -10.15 -24.55
N ASP A 60 2.70 -8.81 -24.56
CA ASP A 60 3.71 -8.02 -25.24
C ASP A 60 5.01 -7.94 -24.38
N ARG A 61 6.00 -7.18 -24.85
CA ARG A 61 7.30 -7.06 -24.16
C ARG A 61 7.14 -6.42 -22.78
N THR A 62 6.27 -5.42 -22.63
CA THR A 62 6.04 -4.68 -21.38
C THR A 62 5.26 -5.54 -20.39
N ASP A 63 4.17 -6.15 -20.84
CA ASP A 63 3.37 -7.07 -20.04
C ASP A 63 4.24 -8.25 -19.54
N SER A 64 5.09 -8.80 -20.41
CA SER A 64 6.03 -9.89 -20.06
C SER A 64 6.96 -9.47 -18.94
N TYR A 65 7.59 -8.30 -19.07
CA TYR A 65 8.52 -7.81 -18.06
C TYR A 65 7.85 -7.69 -16.68
N TRP A 66 6.70 -7.02 -16.61
CA TRP A 66 6.01 -6.81 -15.35
C TRP A 66 5.40 -8.08 -14.79
N TRP A 67 4.90 -8.96 -15.66
CA TRP A 67 4.40 -10.27 -15.25
C TRP A 67 5.50 -11.13 -14.62
N ASP A 68 6.64 -11.21 -15.29
CA ASP A 68 7.77 -12.04 -14.88
C ASP A 68 8.52 -11.45 -13.64
N THR A 69 8.32 -10.16 -13.31
CA THR A 69 8.94 -9.51 -12.14
C THR A 69 7.99 -9.34 -10.96
N THR A 70 6.71 -9.05 -11.19
CA THR A 70 5.74 -8.76 -10.11
C THR A 70 4.67 -9.85 -9.98
N GLY A 71 4.16 -10.37 -11.07
CA GLY A 71 3.16 -11.44 -11.08
C GLY A 71 3.67 -12.75 -10.51
N VAL A 72 4.94 -13.09 -10.77
CA VAL A 72 5.59 -14.28 -10.19
C VAL A 72 5.66 -14.19 -8.67
N VAL A 73 5.96 -13.00 -8.11
CA VAL A 73 6.00 -12.79 -6.66
C VAL A 73 4.61 -12.97 -6.05
N LEU A 74 3.58 -12.34 -6.65
CA LEU A 74 2.20 -12.51 -6.20
C LEU A 74 1.80 -13.99 -6.20
N SER A 75 2.11 -14.72 -7.28
CA SER A 75 1.79 -16.14 -7.42
C SER A 75 2.48 -16.99 -6.34
N LYS A 76 3.79 -16.78 -6.10
CA LYS A 76 4.53 -17.49 -5.06
C LYS A 76 3.94 -17.23 -3.65
N LEU A 77 3.64 -15.98 -3.32
CA LEU A 77 3.03 -15.63 -2.04
C LEU A 77 1.65 -16.29 -1.86
N MET A 78 0.83 -16.36 -2.92
CA MET A 78 -0.47 -17.04 -2.85
C MET A 78 -0.33 -18.54 -2.64
N LEU A 79 0.64 -19.19 -3.29
CA LEU A 79 0.96 -20.60 -3.06
C LEU A 79 1.40 -20.85 -1.61
N GLN A 80 2.35 -20.08 -1.12
CA GLN A 80 2.86 -20.18 0.26
C GLN A 80 1.80 -19.90 1.32
N ALA A 81 0.88 -18.98 1.03
CA ALA A 81 -0.26 -18.70 1.89
C ALA A 81 -1.39 -19.74 1.77
N GLY A 82 -1.27 -20.72 0.87
CA GLY A 82 -2.26 -21.79 0.68
C GLY A 82 -3.60 -21.28 0.16
N TYR A 83 -3.61 -20.35 -0.79
CA TYR A 83 -4.85 -19.93 -1.44
C TYR A 83 -5.46 -21.08 -2.25
N PRO A 84 -6.80 -21.23 -2.27
CA PRO A 84 -7.45 -22.20 -3.15
C PRO A 84 -7.03 -21.96 -4.61
N LEU A 85 -6.76 -23.04 -5.32
CA LEU A 85 -6.19 -22.96 -6.68
C LEU A 85 -7.08 -22.15 -7.64
N ALA A 86 -8.40 -22.29 -7.55
CA ALA A 86 -9.35 -21.49 -8.35
C ALA A 86 -9.20 -19.99 -8.08
N LEU A 87 -9.17 -19.61 -6.79
CA LEU A 87 -8.99 -18.20 -6.40
C LEU A 87 -7.64 -17.66 -6.83
N HIS A 88 -6.60 -18.49 -6.82
CA HIS A 88 -5.28 -18.11 -7.29
C HIS A 88 -5.31 -17.73 -8.79
N TYR A 89 -5.95 -18.57 -9.64
CA TYR A 89 -6.14 -18.26 -11.07
C TYR A 89 -6.96 -16.98 -11.28
N GLU A 90 -8.09 -16.85 -10.57
CA GLU A 90 -8.96 -15.67 -10.67
C GLU A 90 -8.22 -14.39 -10.28
N THR A 91 -7.41 -14.44 -9.21
CA THR A 91 -6.60 -13.30 -8.76
C THR A 91 -5.54 -12.93 -9.77
N LEU A 92 -4.83 -13.90 -10.34
CA LEU A 92 -3.81 -13.63 -11.35
C LEU A 92 -4.41 -13.14 -12.67
N ALA A 93 -5.60 -13.62 -13.05
CA ALA A 93 -6.33 -13.09 -14.19
C ALA A 93 -6.75 -11.63 -13.98
N TYR A 94 -7.26 -11.30 -12.77
CA TYR A 94 -7.53 -9.91 -12.40
C TYR A 94 -6.26 -9.05 -12.42
N PHE A 95 -5.16 -9.57 -11.90
CA PHE A 95 -3.88 -8.89 -11.91
C PHE A 95 -3.43 -8.57 -13.35
N TYR A 96 -3.54 -9.54 -14.27
CA TYR A 96 -3.21 -9.36 -15.67
C TYR A 96 -4.07 -8.27 -16.34
N ASP A 97 -5.39 -8.34 -16.18
CA ASP A 97 -6.33 -7.45 -16.89
C ASP A 97 -6.38 -6.04 -16.31
N VAL A 98 -6.33 -5.92 -14.98
CA VAL A 98 -6.63 -4.67 -14.28
C VAL A 98 -5.37 -3.97 -13.80
N VAL A 99 -4.44 -4.73 -13.20
CA VAL A 99 -3.30 -4.15 -12.48
C VAL A 99 -2.08 -4.00 -13.38
N LEU A 100 -1.77 -5.02 -14.18
CA LEU A 100 -0.57 -5.04 -15.02
C LEU A 100 -0.40 -3.79 -15.89
N PRO A 101 -1.46 -3.23 -16.53
CA PRO A 101 -1.32 -2.01 -17.31
C PRO A 101 -0.98 -0.74 -16.50
N ALA A 102 -1.02 -0.81 -15.15
CA ALA A 102 -0.72 0.34 -14.29
C ALA A 102 0.77 0.53 -13.99
N TRP A 103 1.63 -0.39 -14.40
CA TRP A 103 3.08 -0.25 -14.28
C TRP A 103 3.73 0.59 -15.37
N GLY A 104 3.02 0.78 -16.50
CA GLY A 104 3.51 1.57 -17.63
C GLY A 104 4.76 1.00 -18.29
N PRO A 105 5.58 1.86 -18.95
CA PRO A 105 6.74 1.42 -19.70
C PRO A 105 7.77 0.66 -18.86
N ILE A 106 8.49 -0.26 -19.50
CA ILE A 106 9.65 -0.93 -18.89
C ILE A 106 10.67 0.14 -18.48
N PRO A 107 11.14 0.14 -17.23
CA PRO A 107 12.20 1.04 -16.82
C PRO A 107 13.47 0.75 -17.61
N LEU A 108 14.03 1.77 -18.26
CA LEU A 108 15.26 1.65 -19.05
C LEU A 108 16.40 2.39 -18.35
N LYS A 109 17.61 1.84 -18.41
CA LYS A 109 18.84 2.59 -18.13
C LYS A 109 19.14 3.55 -19.27
N THR A 110 20.06 4.49 -19.05
CA THR A 110 20.51 5.45 -20.07
C THR A 110 21.13 4.77 -21.30
N ASP A 111 21.60 3.53 -21.17
CA ASP A 111 22.13 2.69 -22.25
C ASP A 111 21.05 1.84 -22.95
N GLY A 112 19.76 2.05 -22.63
CA GLY A 112 18.64 1.33 -23.19
C GLY A 112 18.39 -0.06 -22.60
N GLN A 113 19.19 -0.48 -21.60
CA GLN A 113 18.97 -1.74 -20.88
C GLN A 113 17.91 -1.58 -19.78
N PRO A 114 17.19 -2.66 -19.39
CA PRO A 114 16.29 -2.63 -18.27
C PRO A 114 16.98 -2.20 -16.96
N GLY A 115 16.28 -1.39 -16.14
CA GLY A 115 16.72 -0.97 -14.81
C GLY A 115 16.88 0.53 -14.58
N GLY A 116 16.73 1.39 -15.60
CA GLY A 116 16.53 2.84 -15.44
C GLY A 116 15.04 3.16 -15.56
N ARG A 117 14.51 4.03 -14.70
CA ARG A 117 13.07 4.36 -14.70
C ARG A 117 12.82 5.78 -15.19
N PRO A 118 11.83 6.01 -16.08
CA PRO A 118 11.43 7.36 -16.49
C PRO A 118 10.84 8.15 -15.31
N TRP A 119 10.10 7.49 -14.42
CA TRP A 119 9.57 8.01 -13.15
C TRP A 119 10.29 7.36 -11.97
N LYS A 120 10.88 8.15 -11.08
CA LYS A 120 11.47 7.64 -9.85
C LYS A 120 10.35 7.40 -8.83
N ALA A 121 9.98 6.14 -8.64
CA ALA A 121 9.02 5.77 -7.60
C ALA A 121 9.57 6.07 -6.21
N THR A 122 8.67 6.35 -5.27
CA THR A 122 8.97 6.73 -3.90
C THR A 122 8.40 5.75 -2.88
N ILE A 123 7.61 4.76 -3.33
CA ILE A 123 7.00 3.77 -2.43
C ILE A 123 8.06 2.90 -1.76
N LEU A 124 9.15 2.57 -2.46
CA LEU A 124 10.32 1.88 -1.92
C LEU A 124 11.61 2.67 -2.24
N GLU A 125 12.60 2.54 -1.37
CA GLU A 125 13.89 3.25 -1.45
C GLU A 125 14.68 2.92 -2.72
N ASP A 126 14.65 1.66 -3.14
CA ASP A 126 15.29 1.18 -4.38
C ASP A 126 14.61 1.71 -5.65
N GLY A 127 13.51 2.45 -5.47
CA GLY A 127 12.67 2.94 -6.55
C GLY A 127 11.75 1.87 -7.14
N SER A 128 11.56 0.72 -6.50
CA SER A 128 10.52 -0.24 -6.86
C SER A 128 9.14 0.37 -6.72
N THR A 129 8.23 0.01 -7.63
CA THR A 129 6.85 0.48 -7.64
C THR A 129 5.87 -0.51 -7.01
N TYR A 130 6.38 -1.65 -6.51
CA TYR A 130 5.61 -2.78 -6.03
C TYR A 130 6.07 -3.20 -4.64
N GLU A 131 5.17 -3.13 -3.67
CA GLU A 131 5.38 -3.50 -2.29
C GLU A 131 4.43 -4.65 -1.90
N PRO A 132 4.83 -5.93 -2.12
CA PRO A 132 4.04 -7.07 -1.69
C PRO A 132 4.09 -7.23 -0.18
N SER A 133 3.00 -7.72 0.42
CA SER A 133 2.93 -7.93 1.87
C SER A 133 2.01 -9.08 2.27
N LEU A 134 2.30 -9.64 3.44
CA LEU A 134 1.51 -10.68 4.09
C LEU A 134 0.85 -10.11 5.35
N ASN A 135 -0.45 -10.29 5.48
CA ASN A 135 -1.16 -9.97 6.72
C ASN A 135 -1.36 -11.23 7.55
N LEU A 136 -0.47 -11.44 8.50
CA LEU A 136 -0.55 -12.54 9.46
C LEU A 136 -1.55 -12.18 10.58
N ARG A 137 -2.40 -13.14 10.98
CA ARG A 137 -3.39 -12.95 12.05
C ARG A 137 -3.13 -13.89 13.22
N THR A 138 -3.31 -13.39 14.44
CA THR A 138 -3.11 -14.13 15.70
C THR A 138 -4.36 -14.83 16.21
N THR A 139 -5.54 -14.50 15.68
CA THR A 139 -6.85 -14.89 16.25
C THR A 139 -7.31 -16.28 15.86
N GLY A 140 -6.41 -17.28 15.81
CA GLY A 140 -6.75 -18.69 15.61
C GLY A 140 -7.15 -19.08 14.18
N THR A 141 -7.33 -18.14 13.30
CA THR A 141 -7.41 -18.40 11.85
C THR A 141 -6.01 -18.28 11.29
N THR A 142 -5.44 -19.38 10.85
CA THR A 142 -4.14 -19.48 10.17
C THR A 142 -4.15 -18.77 8.80
N GLU A 143 -5.14 -17.93 8.55
CA GLU A 143 -5.38 -17.32 7.25
C GLU A 143 -4.56 -16.05 7.05
N THR A 144 -3.50 -16.20 6.30
CA THR A 144 -2.71 -15.08 5.76
C THR A 144 -3.49 -14.41 4.63
N THR A 145 -3.57 -13.08 4.65
CA THR A 145 -4.11 -12.29 3.53
C THR A 145 -2.97 -11.69 2.73
N ILE A 146 -2.95 -11.93 1.43
CA ILE A 146 -1.98 -11.33 0.52
C ILE A 146 -2.42 -9.91 0.18
N ARG A 147 -1.44 -9.02 0.15
CA ARG A 147 -1.62 -7.61 -0.18
C ARG A 147 -0.48 -7.14 -1.05
N PHE A 148 -0.70 -6.07 -1.78
CA PHE A 148 0.39 -5.25 -2.28
C PHE A 148 -0.03 -3.79 -2.40
N SER A 149 0.96 -2.91 -2.30
CA SER A 149 0.85 -1.50 -2.67
C SER A 149 1.55 -1.27 -3.99
N ILE A 150 1.05 -0.32 -4.77
CA ILE A 150 1.62 0.08 -6.07
C ILE A 150 1.67 1.60 -6.18
N GLU A 151 2.81 2.11 -6.62
CA GLU A 151 2.91 3.43 -7.20
C GLU A 151 2.76 3.30 -8.71
N CYS A 152 1.55 3.60 -9.22
CA CYS A 152 1.25 3.51 -10.63
C CYS A 152 2.08 4.52 -11.42
N SER A 153 2.46 4.17 -12.65
CA SER A 153 3.11 5.08 -13.58
C SER A 153 2.72 4.79 -15.03
N ASP A 154 2.95 5.75 -15.91
CA ASP A 154 2.80 5.59 -17.34
C ASP A 154 3.78 6.51 -18.09
N ALA A 155 3.65 6.61 -19.40
CA ALA A 155 4.52 7.45 -20.22
C ALA A 155 4.38 8.96 -19.90
N ARG A 156 3.29 9.37 -19.27
CA ARG A 156 3.03 10.78 -18.88
C ARG A 156 3.68 11.12 -17.54
N SER A 157 3.99 10.12 -16.71
CA SER A 157 4.45 10.28 -15.33
C SER A 157 5.72 11.13 -15.24
N GLY A 158 5.66 12.24 -14.49
CA GLY A 158 6.75 13.18 -14.31
C GLY A 158 6.97 14.15 -15.48
N THR A 159 6.20 14.04 -16.56
CA THR A 159 6.24 14.97 -17.69
C THR A 159 5.34 16.19 -17.46
N ALA A 160 5.32 17.13 -18.41
CA ALA A 160 4.40 18.28 -18.37
C ALA A 160 2.91 17.89 -18.40
N GLU A 161 2.59 16.67 -18.85
CA GLU A 161 1.22 16.16 -18.89
C GLU A 161 0.76 15.60 -17.54
N ASP A 162 1.67 15.05 -16.74
CA ASP A 162 1.40 14.52 -15.40
C ASP A 162 2.61 14.72 -14.46
N PRO A 163 2.88 15.98 -14.07
CA PRO A 163 4.09 16.31 -13.33
C PRO A 163 4.16 15.70 -11.92
N LEU A 164 3.04 15.25 -11.37
CA LEU A 164 2.92 14.68 -10.03
C LEU A 164 2.52 13.21 -10.03
N ASN A 165 2.50 12.56 -11.21
CA ASN A 165 2.17 11.13 -11.34
C ASN A 165 0.83 10.73 -10.71
N GLN A 166 -0.25 11.41 -11.07
CA GLN A 166 -1.58 11.14 -10.53
C GLN A 166 -2.52 10.43 -11.52
N LYS A 167 -2.24 10.51 -12.85
CA LYS A 167 -3.16 10.00 -13.88
C LYS A 167 -3.16 8.50 -13.98
N ALA A 168 -2.00 7.86 -13.91
CA ALA A 168 -1.87 6.40 -13.96
C ALA A 168 -2.65 5.71 -12.84
N ALA A 169 -2.61 6.26 -11.60
CA ALA A 169 -3.39 5.76 -10.48
C ALA A 169 -4.91 5.94 -10.70
N HIS A 170 -5.33 7.07 -11.28
CA HIS A 170 -6.73 7.27 -11.65
C HIS A 170 -7.20 6.24 -12.68
N ASP A 171 -6.41 6.00 -13.71
CA ASP A 171 -6.73 5.02 -14.75
C ASP A 171 -6.84 3.60 -14.16
N LEU A 172 -5.99 3.23 -13.18
CA LEU A 172 -6.12 1.97 -12.44
C LEU A 172 -7.45 1.88 -11.69
N VAL A 173 -7.83 2.92 -10.96
CA VAL A 173 -9.10 2.95 -10.20
C VAL A 173 -10.30 2.81 -11.13
N MET A 174 -10.26 3.45 -12.31
CA MET A 174 -11.33 3.31 -13.30
C MET A 174 -11.40 1.89 -13.90
N ARG A 175 -10.26 1.22 -14.09
CA ARG A 175 -10.23 -0.19 -14.49
C ARG A 175 -10.80 -1.10 -13.40
N CYS A 176 -10.48 -0.85 -12.13
CA CYS A 176 -11.08 -1.59 -11.02
C CYS A 176 -12.61 -1.46 -11.02
N ALA A 177 -13.14 -0.25 -11.20
CA ALA A 177 -14.58 -0.01 -11.24
C ALA A 177 -15.25 -0.66 -12.46
N ALA A 178 -14.58 -0.68 -13.60
CA ALA A 178 -15.08 -1.37 -14.80
C ALA A 178 -15.08 -2.90 -14.60
N ALA A 179 -14.11 -3.40 -13.84
CA ALA A 179 -13.95 -4.81 -13.57
C ALA A 179 -14.91 -5.37 -12.51
N ASP A 180 -15.33 -4.56 -11.55
CA ASP A 180 -16.26 -4.94 -10.47
C ASP A 180 -17.34 -3.86 -10.30
N PRO A 181 -18.60 -4.12 -10.69
CA PRO A 181 -19.71 -3.17 -10.51
C PRO A 181 -20.00 -2.80 -9.04
N LYS A 182 -19.47 -3.56 -8.08
CA LYS A 182 -19.59 -3.26 -6.64
C LYS A 182 -18.46 -2.34 -6.13
N PHE A 183 -17.50 -2.00 -6.97
CA PHE A 183 -16.41 -1.12 -6.64
C PHE A 183 -16.92 0.34 -6.55
N ASP A 184 -17.18 0.81 -5.33
CA ASP A 184 -17.82 2.10 -5.09
C ASP A 184 -16.78 3.24 -5.09
N LEU A 185 -16.96 4.19 -6.00
CA LEU A 185 -16.06 5.32 -6.20
C LEU A 185 -16.36 6.53 -5.29
N THR A 186 -17.36 6.48 -4.41
CA THR A 186 -17.80 7.65 -3.64
C THR A 186 -16.67 8.28 -2.82
N LEU A 187 -15.96 7.48 -2.01
CA LEU A 187 -14.83 7.97 -1.22
C LEU A 187 -13.65 8.38 -2.11
N TYR A 188 -13.38 7.63 -3.17
CA TYR A 188 -12.32 7.97 -4.11
C TYR A 188 -12.57 9.33 -4.77
N ASN A 189 -13.75 9.55 -5.32
CA ASN A 189 -14.12 10.80 -5.98
C ASN A 189 -14.06 11.99 -5.02
N TYR A 190 -14.58 11.82 -3.80
CA TYR A 190 -14.48 12.82 -2.75
C TYR A 190 -13.01 13.19 -2.45
N THR A 191 -12.18 12.20 -2.23
CA THR A 191 -10.77 12.43 -1.87
C THR A 191 -9.98 12.99 -3.05
N ARG A 192 -10.26 12.54 -4.27
CA ARG A 192 -9.67 13.09 -5.48
C ARG A 192 -10.00 14.59 -5.62
N GLU A 193 -11.24 14.99 -5.44
CA GLU A 193 -11.65 16.40 -5.47
C GLU A 193 -10.96 17.20 -4.35
N ALA A 194 -10.85 16.65 -3.16
CA ALA A 194 -10.27 17.32 -2.01
C ALA A 194 -8.74 17.48 -2.10
N LEU A 195 -8.02 16.54 -2.70
CA LEU A 195 -6.55 16.43 -2.58
C LEU A 195 -5.79 16.51 -3.91
N MET A 196 -6.38 16.08 -5.04
CA MET A 196 -5.65 16.10 -6.31
C MET A 196 -5.60 17.53 -6.87
N LEU A 197 -4.57 17.79 -7.66
CA LEU A 197 -4.37 19.08 -8.33
C LEU A 197 -4.72 18.98 -9.80
N ASP A 198 -5.19 20.09 -10.36
CA ASP A 198 -5.26 20.19 -11.82
C ASP A 198 -3.85 20.32 -12.43
N ASP A 199 -3.75 20.10 -13.73
CA ASP A 199 -2.47 20.05 -14.44
C ASP A 199 -1.72 21.41 -14.41
N ALA A 200 -2.42 22.54 -14.37
CA ALA A 200 -1.79 23.86 -14.32
C ALA A 200 -1.20 24.14 -12.93
N GLU A 201 -1.96 23.83 -11.90
CA GLU A 201 -1.48 23.95 -10.50
C GLU A 201 -0.34 22.98 -10.22
N ALA A 202 -0.43 21.72 -10.67
CA ALA A 202 0.62 20.72 -10.54
C ALA A 202 1.94 21.20 -11.17
N ARG A 203 1.91 21.73 -12.40
CA ARG A 203 3.08 22.32 -13.06
C ARG A 203 3.66 23.50 -12.29
N ARG A 204 2.82 24.45 -11.87
CA ARG A 204 3.22 25.63 -11.11
C ARG A 204 3.91 25.25 -9.79
N LEU A 205 3.33 24.31 -9.05
CA LEU A 205 3.90 23.88 -7.78
C LEU A 205 5.19 23.07 -7.97
N LYS A 206 5.26 22.20 -8.99
CA LYS A 206 6.49 21.48 -9.28
C LYS A 206 7.64 22.41 -9.66
N GLN A 207 7.36 23.51 -10.37
CA GLN A 207 8.36 24.55 -10.66
C GLN A 207 8.77 25.34 -9.40
N ALA A 208 7.81 25.64 -8.51
CA ALA A 208 8.09 26.38 -7.27
C ALA A 208 8.85 25.53 -6.23
N PHE A 209 8.69 24.19 -6.28
CA PHE A 209 9.32 23.26 -5.35
C PHE A 209 9.97 22.08 -6.11
N PRO A 210 11.05 22.34 -6.90
CA PRO A 210 11.67 21.35 -7.77
C PRO A 210 12.22 20.14 -7.01
N ASP A 211 12.72 20.34 -5.80
CA ASP A 211 13.30 19.31 -4.94
C ASP A 211 12.27 18.51 -4.15
N CYS A 212 10.99 18.87 -4.25
CA CYS A 212 9.92 18.10 -3.62
C CYS A 212 9.59 16.88 -4.46
N HIS A 213 9.89 15.70 -3.94
CA HIS A 213 9.65 14.41 -4.59
C HIS A 213 8.47 13.64 -3.97
N SER A 214 7.58 14.31 -3.24
CA SER A 214 6.40 13.67 -2.67
C SER A 214 5.51 13.12 -3.79
N PRO A 215 5.07 11.85 -3.70
CA PRO A 215 4.08 11.32 -4.60
C PRO A 215 2.73 12.00 -4.39
N GLN A 216 1.81 11.83 -5.32
CA GLN A 216 0.44 12.33 -5.18
C GLN A 216 -0.48 11.27 -4.60
N ILE A 217 -0.32 10.00 -5.03
CA ILE A 217 -1.18 8.91 -4.60
C ILE A 217 -0.50 7.55 -4.82
N PHE A 218 -0.64 6.64 -3.84
CA PHE A 218 -0.45 5.20 -4.02
C PHE A 218 -1.79 4.49 -4.04
N PHE A 219 -1.80 3.29 -4.59
CA PHE A 219 -2.93 2.39 -4.54
C PHE A 219 -2.51 1.05 -3.93
N ALA A 220 -3.44 0.38 -3.25
CA ALA A 220 -3.15 -0.92 -2.66
C ALA A 220 -4.33 -1.87 -2.80
N PHE A 221 -4.03 -3.17 -2.75
CA PHE A 221 -5.02 -4.25 -2.83
C PHE A 221 -4.88 -5.20 -1.65
N ASP A 222 -6.02 -5.62 -1.09
CA ASP A 222 -6.12 -6.82 -0.26
C ASP A 222 -6.87 -7.89 -1.07
N PHE A 223 -6.27 -9.07 -1.20
CA PHE A 223 -6.90 -10.23 -1.83
C PHE A 223 -7.43 -11.14 -0.73
N GLU A 224 -8.72 -11.03 -0.44
CA GLU A 224 -9.36 -11.82 0.61
C GLU A 224 -9.58 -13.25 0.14
N ARG A 225 -9.53 -14.22 1.05
CA ARG A 225 -9.82 -15.63 0.75
C ARG A 225 -11.27 -15.89 0.36
N SER A 226 -12.16 -14.94 0.60
CA SER A 226 -13.53 -14.91 0.11
C SER A 226 -13.65 -14.66 -1.40
N GLY A 227 -12.54 -14.32 -2.07
CA GLY A 227 -12.53 -13.84 -3.46
C GLY A 227 -12.80 -12.36 -3.60
N LYS A 228 -13.07 -11.64 -2.49
CA LYS A 228 -13.21 -10.19 -2.53
C LYS A 228 -11.86 -9.53 -2.72
N ILE A 229 -11.79 -8.59 -3.66
CA ILE A 229 -10.65 -7.71 -3.86
C ILE A 229 -10.99 -6.33 -3.31
N LEU A 230 -10.25 -5.88 -2.29
CA LEU A 230 -10.45 -4.57 -1.68
C LEU A 230 -9.38 -3.60 -2.15
N GLY A 231 -9.80 -2.58 -2.89
CA GLY A 231 -8.93 -1.47 -3.27
C GLY A 231 -8.78 -0.45 -2.16
N LYS A 232 -7.60 0.16 -2.05
CA LYS A 232 -7.28 1.22 -1.10
C LYS A 232 -6.56 2.35 -1.79
N CYS A 233 -6.93 3.58 -1.47
CA CYS A 233 -6.23 4.79 -1.91
C CYS A 233 -5.39 5.36 -0.79
N VAL A 234 -4.18 5.79 -1.13
CA VAL A 234 -3.23 6.44 -0.22
C VAL A 234 -2.80 7.78 -0.81
N PRO A 235 -3.66 8.81 -0.77
CA PRO A 235 -3.30 10.14 -1.24
C PRO A 235 -2.39 10.84 -0.25
N PHE A 236 -1.40 11.58 -0.78
CA PHE A 236 -0.46 12.39 -0.02
C PHE A 236 -0.96 13.82 0.15
N LEU A 237 -0.61 14.42 1.28
CA LEU A 237 -1.11 15.74 1.68
C LEU A 237 -0.21 16.89 1.19
N THR A 238 1.03 16.59 0.83
CA THR A 238 2.11 17.54 0.60
C THR A 238 1.76 18.61 -0.44
N TRP A 239 1.31 18.20 -1.62
CA TRP A 239 1.09 19.15 -2.71
C TRP A 239 -0.13 20.02 -2.47
N LYS A 240 -1.23 19.45 -1.97
CA LYS A 240 -2.44 20.20 -1.66
C LYS A 240 -2.25 21.16 -0.49
N SER A 241 -1.48 20.79 0.53
CA SER A 241 -1.14 21.69 1.62
C SER A 241 -0.29 22.89 1.15
N LYS A 242 0.67 22.66 0.24
CA LYS A 242 1.44 23.73 -0.42
C LYS A 242 0.56 24.64 -1.26
N GLN A 243 -0.40 24.08 -2.02
CA GLN A 243 -1.35 24.86 -2.80
C GLN A 243 -2.20 25.80 -1.94
N LEU A 244 -2.69 25.28 -0.82
CA LEU A 244 -3.61 26.00 0.06
C LEU A 244 -2.88 26.88 1.10
N GLY A 245 -1.56 26.73 1.25
CA GLY A 245 -0.79 27.46 2.27
C GLY A 245 -1.17 27.07 3.71
N ILE A 246 -1.66 25.84 3.95
CA ILE A 246 -2.04 25.32 5.26
C ILE A 246 -1.17 24.13 5.65
N SER A 247 -1.15 23.77 6.94
CA SER A 247 -0.43 22.57 7.39
C SER A 247 -1.09 21.28 6.89
N GLN A 248 -0.30 20.22 6.72
CA GLN A 248 -0.83 18.89 6.38
C GLN A 248 -1.77 18.37 7.46
N LYS A 249 -1.56 18.72 8.72
CA LYS A 249 -2.48 18.39 9.83
C LYS A 249 -3.86 19.03 9.63
N GLU A 250 -3.90 20.32 9.35
CA GLU A 250 -5.17 21.02 9.10
C GLU A 250 -5.88 20.46 7.87
N LEU A 251 -5.12 20.15 6.80
CA LEU A 251 -5.67 19.53 5.59
C LEU A 251 -6.28 18.16 5.89
N ALA A 252 -5.55 17.29 6.62
CA ALA A 252 -6.05 15.97 7.02
C ALA A 252 -7.37 16.07 7.81
N ARG A 253 -7.45 17.00 8.77
CA ARG A 253 -8.68 17.26 9.55
C ARG A 253 -9.84 17.67 8.64
N ARG A 254 -9.61 18.63 7.74
CA ARG A 254 -10.66 19.10 6.79
C ARG A 254 -11.17 17.96 5.94
N VAL A 255 -10.28 17.16 5.38
CA VAL A 255 -10.65 16.02 4.52
C VAL A 255 -11.45 14.99 5.30
N ILE A 256 -11.03 14.57 6.49
CA ILE A 256 -11.74 13.55 7.27
C ILE A 256 -13.11 14.08 7.75
N SER A 257 -13.18 15.32 8.25
CA SER A 257 -14.42 15.93 8.72
C SER A 257 -15.44 16.15 7.60
N GLY A 258 -14.98 16.32 6.35
CA GLY A 258 -15.81 16.53 5.18
C GLY A 258 -16.27 15.25 4.47
N VAL A 259 -15.87 14.05 4.94
CA VAL A 259 -16.29 12.79 4.29
C VAL A 259 -17.82 12.69 4.24
N PRO A 260 -18.41 12.46 3.05
CA PRO A 260 -19.85 12.40 2.89
C PRO A 260 -20.52 11.43 3.88
N LYS A 261 -21.61 11.84 4.50
CA LYS A 261 -22.44 11.12 5.45
C LYS A 261 -21.76 10.81 6.81
N VAL A 262 -20.46 10.47 6.85
CA VAL A 262 -19.80 9.97 8.05
C VAL A 262 -18.76 10.92 8.64
N GLY A 263 -18.37 11.98 7.95
CA GLY A 263 -17.37 12.96 8.40
C GLY A 263 -17.61 13.46 9.83
N PRO A 264 -18.84 13.90 10.21
CA PRO A 264 -19.14 14.34 11.57
C PRO A 264 -18.98 13.25 12.64
N LEU A 265 -19.02 11.97 12.26
CA LEU A 265 -18.89 10.84 13.17
C LEU A 265 -17.45 10.58 13.63
N TYR A 266 -16.46 11.22 13.01
CA TYR A 266 -15.04 11.13 13.40
C TYR A 266 -14.61 12.20 14.41
N LYS A 267 -15.50 13.10 14.83
CA LYS A 267 -15.18 14.31 15.63
C LYS A 267 -14.39 14.00 16.90
N ASP A 268 -14.79 12.97 17.66
CA ASP A 268 -14.20 12.64 18.96
C ASP A 268 -12.80 12.05 18.77
N ALA A 269 -12.64 11.12 17.82
CA ALA A 269 -11.34 10.56 17.46
C ALA A 269 -10.39 11.61 16.89
N LEU A 270 -10.87 12.59 16.09
CA LEU A 270 -10.07 13.72 15.60
C LEU A 270 -9.64 14.63 16.75
N ALA A 271 -10.52 14.93 17.72
CA ALA A 271 -10.15 15.73 18.89
C ALA A 271 -9.06 15.04 19.73
N ALA A 272 -9.18 13.73 19.93
CA ALA A 272 -8.15 12.95 20.62
C ALA A 272 -6.81 12.93 19.87
N TRP A 273 -6.86 12.80 18.54
CA TRP A 273 -5.67 12.87 17.69
C TRP A 273 -5.02 14.27 17.71
N ASP A 274 -5.80 15.34 17.66
CA ASP A 274 -5.29 16.71 17.80
C ASP A 274 -4.57 16.90 19.13
N LYS A 275 -5.16 16.41 20.24
CA LYS A 275 -4.54 16.44 21.56
C LYS A 275 -3.20 15.70 21.57
N PHE A 276 -3.15 14.49 20.98
CA PHE A 276 -1.93 13.71 20.85
C PHE A 276 -0.85 14.48 20.06
N MET A 277 -1.20 15.03 18.90
CA MET A 277 -0.25 15.75 18.04
C MET A 277 0.33 17.00 18.75
N VAL A 278 -0.52 17.83 19.37
CA VAL A 278 -0.07 19.05 20.09
C VAL A 278 0.79 18.72 21.30
N SER A 279 0.50 17.59 21.98
CA SER A 279 1.24 17.17 23.17
C SER A 279 2.53 16.42 22.88
N PHE A 280 2.94 16.33 21.60
CA PHE A 280 4.13 15.58 21.21
C PHE A 280 5.39 16.21 21.85
N PRO A 281 6.16 15.44 22.67
CA PRO A 281 7.23 16.02 23.45
C PRO A 281 8.39 16.52 22.59
N GLY A 282 8.99 17.65 22.98
CA GLY A 282 10.16 18.21 22.28
C GLY A 282 11.36 17.26 22.26
N TYR A 283 11.57 16.47 23.30
CA TYR A 283 12.67 15.49 23.35
C TYR A 283 12.48 14.32 22.34
N LEU A 284 11.25 14.09 21.86
CA LEU A 284 10.95 13.16 20.77
C LEU A 284 10.97 13.84 19.38
N GLY A 285 11.43 15.08 19.28
CA GLY A 285 11.51 15.84 18.03
C GLY A 285 10.37 16.83 17.79
N GLY A 286 9.39 16.87 18.70
CA GLY A 286 8.19 17.71 18.56
C GLY A 286 7.12 17.11 17.65
N GLU A 287 6.12 17.92 17.32
CA GLU A 287 4.94 17.49 16.53
C GLU A 287 5.33 17.03 15.13
N PRO A 288 5.10 15.74 14.76
CA PRO A 288 5.38 15.25 13.42
C PRO A 288 4.33 15.77 12.43
N SER A 289 4.70 15.82 11.14
CA SER A 289 3.74 16.18 10.09
C SER A 289 3.03 14.92 9.56
N PRO A 290 1.71 14.93 9.37
CA PRO A 290 1.03 13.88 8.64
C PRO A 290 1.48 13.83 7.18
N GLU A 291 1.76 12.65 6.65
CA GLU A 291 2.25 12.48 5.28
C GLU A 291 1.11 12.18 4.30
N SER A 292 0.24 11.24 4.66
CA SER A 292 -0.82 10.74 3.78
C SER A 292 -2.04 10.28 4.55
N LEU A 293 -3.14 10.12 3.80
CA LEU A 293 -4.34 9.42 4.24
C LEU A 293 -4.37 8.02 3.61
N ASN A 294 -5.15 7.12 4.17
CA ASN A 294 -5.49 5.85 3.54
C ASN A 294 -6.96 5.55 3.82
N PHE A 295 -7.69 5.14 2.82
CA PHE A 295 -9.08 4.71 2.95
C PHE A 295 -9.40 3.59 1.98
N ASP A 296 -10.30 2.72 2.40
CA ASP A 296 -10.81 1.65 1.55
C ASP A 296 -11.76 2.26 0.49
N VAL A 297 -11.67 1.77 -0.76
CA VAL A 297 -12.54 2.23 -1.85
C VAL A 297 -13.88 1.51 -1.75
N VAL A 298 -14.73 2.04 -0.87
CA VAL A 298 -16.05 1.49 -0.53
C VAL A 298 -17.06 2.63 -0.31
N THR A 299 -18.35 2.29 -0.28
CA THR A 299 -19.38 3.23 0.10
C THR A 299 -19.17 3.75 1.52
N PRO A 300 -19.17 5.08 1.75
CA PRO A 300 -19.05 5.64 3.09
C PRO A 300 -20.17 5.18 4.03
N GLY A 301 -19.81 4.62 5.17
CA GLY A 301 -20.76 4.06 6.15
C GLY A 301 -20.13 3.85 7.52
N GLU A 302 -20.89 3.27 8.44
CA GLU A 302 -20.45 3.01 9.84
C GLU A 302 -19.20 2.12 9.93
N SER A 303 -18.93 1.29 8.92
CA SER A 303 -17.74 0.45 8.84
C SER A 303 -16.55 1.11 8.16
N SER A 304 -16.72 2.32 7.62
CA SER A 304 -15.65 3.05 6.94
C SER A 304 -14.50 3.33 7.90
N ARG A 305 -13.29 3.19 7.39
CA ARG A 305 -12.07 3.45 8.13
C ARG A 305 -11.19 4.38 7.32
N ILE A 306 -10.68 5.42 7.98
CA ILE A 306 -9.68 6.32 7.40
C ILE A 306 -8.46 6.27 8.30
N LYS A 307 -7.28 6.27 7.71
CA LYS A 307 -6.01 6.28 8.42
C LYS A 307 -5.25 7.57 8.10
N ILE A 308 -4.62 8.15 9.10
CA ILE A 308 -3.61 9.22 8.93
C ILE A 308 -2.25 8.59 9.19
N TYR A 309 -1.34 8.73 8.24
CA TYR A 309 0.06 8.30 8.41
C TYR A 309 0.91 9.46 8.91
N ILE A 310 1.68 9.18 9.95
CA ILE A 310 2.65 10.11 10.56
C ILE A 310 4.00 9.41 10.70
N ARG A 311 5.08 10.16 10.56
CA ARG A 311 6.45 9.69 10.78
C ARG A 311 7.06 10.45 11.96
N PRO A 312 7.23 9.80 13.13
CA PRO A 312 7.93 10.40 14.25
C PRO A 312 9.43 10.59 13.91
N PHE A 313 10.06 11.55 14.55
CA PHE A 313 11.46 11.87 14.31
C PHE A 313 12.45 10.91 14.98
N LYS A 314 11.96 10.13 15.94
CA LYS A 314 12.77 9.23 16.77
C LYS A 314 12.36 7.76 16.57
N THR A 315 13.35 6.89 16.62
CA THR A 315 13.18 5.45 16.42
C THR A 315 13.24 4.64 17.72
N SER A 316 13.54 5.28 18.83
CA SER A 316 13.67 4.65 20.15
C SER A 316 12.37 3.99 20.63
N PHE A 317 12.49 2.97 21.51
CA PHE A 317 11.31 2.29 22.07
C PHE A 317 10.34 3.27 22.74
N ASN A 318 10.84 4.24 23.52
CA ASN A 318 9.99 5.22 24.18
C ASN A 318 9.23 6.12 23.22
N SER A 319 9.83 6.46 22.06
CA SER A 319 9.13 7.18 20.98
C SER A 319 7.98 6.34 20.40
N VAL A 320 8.25 5.07 20.09
CA VAL A 320 7.26 4.13 19.57
C VAL A 320 6.13 3.90 20.58
N LYS A 321 6.47 3.68 21.84
CA LYS A 321 5.50 3.53 22.93
C LYS A 321 4.61 4.77 23.07
N TYR A 322 5.20 5.99 23.00
CA TYR A 322 4.43 7.23 23.04
C TYR A 322 3.39 7.31 21.93
N CYS A 323 3.80 7.01 20.69
CA CYS A 323 2.89 6.98 19.54
C CYS A 323 1.83 5.87 19.67
N TYR A 324 2.24 4.66 20.07
CA TYR A 324 1.35 3.50 20.20
C TYR A 324 0.28 3.70 21.29
N THR A 325 0.58 4.47 22.33
CA THR A 325 -0.37 4.80 23.40
C THR A 325 -1.13 6.11 23.14
N LEU A 326 -0.95 6.76 21.98
CA LEU A 326 -1.47 8.11 21.69
C LEU A 326 -1.13 9.13 22.81
N GLY A 327 0.14 9.13 23.24
CA GLY A 327 0.60 9.99 24.34
C GLY A 327 -0.02 9.62 25.69
N GLY A 328 -0.33 8.35 25.91
CA GLY A 328 -0.94 7.82 27.14
C GLY A 328 -2.48 7.90 27.18
N GLN A 329 -3.15 8.32 26.10
CA GLN A 329 -4.62 8.33 26.03
C GLN A 329 -5.20 6.91 25.92
N LEU A 330 -4.45 5.97 25.33
CA LEU A 330 -4.75 4.53 25.32
C LEU A 330 -4.02 3.87 26.50
N ASN A 331 -4.77 3.36 27.47
CA ASN A 331 -4.27 2.80 28.73
C ASN A 331 -5.01 1.55 29.18
N ASP A 332 -5.78 0.93 28.28
CA ASP A 332 -6.47 -0.34 28.55
C ASP A 332 -5.50 -1.54 28.54
N GLU A 333 -5.99 -2.69 29.01
CA GLU A 333 -5.21 -3.93 29.11
C GLU A 333 -4.67 -4.41 27.75
N ALA A 334 -5.44 -4.24 26.67
CA ALA A 334 -5.02 -4.63 25.33
C ALA A 334 -3.84 -3.76 24.84
N THR A 335 -3.89 -2.46 25.13
CA THR A 335 -2.79 -1.53 24.84
C THR A 335 -1.55 -1.87 25.67
N ALA A 336 -1.71 -2.19 26.96
CA ALA A 336 -0.57 -2.61 27.79
C ALA A 336 0.12 -3.87 27.25
N LYS A 337 -0.65 -4.90 26.89
CA LYS A 337 -0.13 -6.12 26.23
C LYS A 337 0.57 -5.80 24.90
N GLY A 338 0.04 -4.86 24.13
CA GLY A 338 0.67 -4.40 22.90
C GLY A 338 2.02 -3.70 23.13
N VAL A 339 2.11 -2.89 24.17
CA VAL A 339 3.38 -2.25 24.61
C VAL A 339 4.42 -3.31 25.03
N ASP A 340 4.01 -4.33 25.80
CA ASP A 340 4.88 -5.42 26.21
C ASP A 340 5.38 -6.23 24.99
N LEU A 341 4.51 -6.45 24.02
CA LEU A 341 4.89 -7.09 22.76
C LEU A 341 5.88 -6.26 21.95
N LEU A 342 5.67 -4.95 21.86
CA LEU A 342 6.60 -4.02 21.23
C LEU A 342 7.95 -3.98 21.96
N ARG A 343 7.96 -4.01 23.29
CA ARG A 343 9.19 -4.12 24.08
C ARG A 343 9.95 -5.41 23.71
N THR A 344 9.27 -6.56 23.75
CA THR A 344 9.87 -7.85 23.33
C THR A 344 10.40 -7.79 21.89
N PHE A 345 9.71 -7.09 21.00
CA PHE A 345 10.18 -6.91 19.63
C PHE A 345 11.49 -6.11 19.58
N TYR A 346 11.58 -5.00 20.30
CA TYR A 346 12.78 -4.16 20.36
C TYR A 346 13.96 -4.91 20.99
N GLU A 347 13.72 -5.66 22.09
CA GLU A 347 14.74 -6.49 22.75
C GLU A 347 15.30 -7.57 21.83
N VAL A 348 14.42 -8.32 21.15
CA VAL A 348 14.85 -9.48 20.36
C VAL A 348 15.36 -9.08 18.98
N VAL A 349 14.68 -8.15 18.32
CA VAL A 349 15.00 -7.78 16.92
C VAL A 349 16.16 -6.78 16.87
N PHE A 350 16.17 -5.79 17.77
CA PHE A 350 17.16 -4.70 17.72
C PHE A 350 18.20 -4.78 18.87
N ASP A 351 18.12 -5.78 19.74
CA ASP A 351 19.03 -5.96 20.87
C ASP A 351 19.03 -4.79 21.87
N ILE A 352 17.90 -4.08 22.00
CA ILE A 352 17.74 -2.99 22.97
C ILE A 352 17.54 -3.59 24.37
N LYS A 353 18.41 -3.21 25.31
CA LYS A 353 18.41 -3.72 26.68
C LYS A 353 17.59 -2.84 27.62
N GLU A 354 17.33 -3.37 28.81
CA GLU A 354 16.74 -2.58 29.89
C GLU A 354 17.64 -1.38 30.22
N GLY A 355 17.07 -0.20 30.23
CA GLY A 355 17.76 1.07 30.41
C GLY A 355 18.19 1.78 29.12
N GLU A 356 18.03 1.12 27.96
CA GLU A 356 18.36 1.68 26.63
C GLU A 356 17.10 2.12 25.83
N GLU A 357 15.96 2.28 26.50
CA GLU A 357 14.66 2.56 25.85
C GLU A 357 14.60 3.89 25.09
N ASP A 358 15.50 4.81 25.39
CA ASP A 358 15.64 6.10 24.71
C ASP A 358 16.70 6.10 23.60
N GLU A 359 17.47 5.00 23.45
CA GLU A 359 18.47 4.88 22.40
C GLU A 359 17.83 4.77 21.02
N GLU A 360 18.41 5.48 20.05
CA GLU A 360 18.00 5.39 18.65
C GLU A 360 18.50 4.08 18.05
N LEU A 361 17.71 3.50 17.13
CA LEU A 361 18.13 2.30 16.42
C LEU A 361 19.38 2.58 15.56
N THR A 362 20.33 1.66 15.59
CA THR A 362 21.54 1.75 14.77
C THR A 362 21.18 1.57 13.29
N GLU A 363 21.52 2.55 12.46
CA GLU A 363 21.32 2.50 11.02
C GLU A 363 22.51 1.81 10.33
N TYR A 364 22.21 0.78 9.53
CA TYR A 364 23.17 0.06 8.67
C TYR A 364 23.11 0.52 7.22
N HIS A 365 21.94 0.99 6.80
CA HIS A 365 21.72 1.44 5.42
C HIS A 365 21.18 2.86 5.39
N PRO A 366 21.73 3.74 4.52
CA PRO A 366 21.21 5.08 4.35
C PRO A 366 19.82 5.02 3.71
N GLY A 367 19.01 6.04 3.96
CA GLY A 367 17.71 6.18 3.31
C GLY A 367 16.67 6.86 4.20
N TRP A 368 15.49 7.11 3.63
CA TRP A 368 14.41 7.81 4.33
C TRP A 368 13.59 6.89 5.26
N GLY A 369 13.80 5.58 5.20
CA GLY A 369 13.15 4.61 6.06
C GLY A 369 13.31 4.90 7.55
N GLY A 370 12.45 4.35 8.37
CA GLY A 370 12.43 4.54 9.81
C GLY A 370 11.19 3.92 10.43
N VAL A 371 10.64 4.62 11.41
CA VAL A 371 9.36 4.25 12.04
C VAL A 371 8.24 5.05 11.39
N LEU A 372 7.13 4.38 11.10
CA LEU A 372 5.91 4.99 10.58
C LEU A 372 4.73 4.52 11.45
N PHE A 373 3.81 5.42 11.73
CA PHE A 373 2.54 5.09 12.37
C PHE A 373 1.39 5.47 11.47
N ASN A 374 0.30 4.72 11.55
CA ASN A 374 -0.98 5.26 11.20
C ASN A 374 -1.92 5.27 12.40
N CYS A 375 -2.79 6.27 12.43
CA CYS A 375 -3.92 6.35 13.32
C CYS A 375 -5.18 6.04 12.54
N ALA A 376 -5.85 4.92 12.81
CA ALA A 376 -7.06 4.49 12.14
C ALA A 376 -8.31 5.05 12.83
N PHE A 377 -9.05 5.88 12.10
CA PHE A 377 -10.30 6.52 12.54
C PHE A 377 -11.48 5.65 12.12
N LYS A 378 -12.38 5.36 13.05
CA LYS A 378 -13.66 4.72 12.79
C LYS A 378 -14.80 5.65 13.21
N PRO A 379 -15.94 5.63 12.50
CA PRO A 379 -17.12 6.41 12.90
C PRO A 379 -17.52 6.12 14.36
N ARG A 380 -17.84 7.17 15.10
CA ARG A 380 -18.24 7.13 16.53
C ARG A 380 -17.19 6.61 17.52
N ALA A 381 -15.98 6.31 17.09
CA ALA A 381 -14.91 5.95 18.01
C ALA A 381 -14.44 7.18 18.79
N ALA A 382 -14.19 7.02 20.09
CA ALA A 382 -13.66 8.08 20.94
C ALA A 382 -12.17 8.35 20.67
N LEU A 383 -11.42 7.28 20.32
CA LEU A 383 -9.99 7.32 20.07
C LEU A 383 -9.66 6.64 18.73
N PRO A 384 -8.68 7.14 17.97
CA PRO A 384 -8.16 6.40 16.83
C PRO A 384 -7.31 5.22 17.30
N VAL A 385 -7.16 4.21 16.44
CA VAL A 385 -6.35 3.00 16.72
C VAL A 385 -5.00 3.15 16.04
N PRO A 386 -3.87 3.23 16.77
CA PRO A 386 -2.55 3.30 16.21
C PRO A 386 -2.11 1.95 15.64
N GLN A 387 -1.32 2.00 14.56
CA GLN A 387 -0.59 0.86 14.00
C GLN A 387 0.86 1.28 13.75
N PHE A 388 1.77 0.43 14.16
CA PHE A 388 3.21 0.62 14.03
C PHE A 388 3.76 -0.06 12.78
N TYR A 389 4.69 0.60 12.11
CA TYR A 389 5.46 0.09 10.98
C TYR A 389 6.93 0.44 11.21
N ILE A 390 7.82 -0.43 10.79
CA ILE A 390 9.25 -0.19 10.84
C ILE A 390 9.93 -0.73 9.59
N THR A 391 10.84 0.05 9.05
CA THR A 391 11.69 -0.32 7.92
C THR A 391 12.88 -1.13 8.43
N ILE A 392 12.66 -2.43 8.74
CA ILE A 392 13.64 -3.29 9.43
C ILE A 392 14.98 -3.35 8.70
N TRP A 393 14.97 -3.43 7.35
CA TRP A 393 16.20 -3.51 6.56
C TRP A 393 17.20 -2.38 6.86
N LYS A 394 16.68 -1.19 7.18
CA LYS A 394 17.52 -0.04 7.50
C LYS A 394 18.37 -0.27 8.77
N PHE A 395 17.84 -1.03 9.70
CA PHE A 395 18.40 -1.28 11.02
C PHE A 395 19.02 -2.67 11.16
N MET A 396 19.21 -3.38 10.05
CA MET A 396 19.82 -4.71 10.02
C MET A 396 20.97 -4.76 9.02
N PRO A 397 22.05 -5.50 9.33
CA PRO A 397 23.20 -5.57 8.43
C PRO A 397 22.94 -6.38 7.15
N SER A 398 21.93 -7.26 7.13
CA SER A 398 21.61 -8.13 5.99
C SER A 398 20.20 -8.73 6.10
N ASP A 399 19.66 -9.24 4.98
CA ASP A 399 18.41 -9.99 4.95
C ASP A 399 18.45 -11.25 5.81
N GLN A 400 19.59 -11.94 5.85
CA GLN A 400 19.79 -13.09 6.73
C GLN A 400 19.60 -12.71 8.20
N SER A 401 20.11 -11.56 8.63
CA SER A 401 19.91 -11.05 9.99
C SER A 401 18.44 -10.74 10.27
N ILE A 402 17.71 -10.22 9.29
CA ILE A 402 16.26 -9.97 9.40
C ILE A 402 15.52 -11.29 9.65
N ILE A 403 15.82 -12.33 8.86
CA ILE A 403 15.19 -13.64 8.98
C ILE A 403 15.47 -14.24 10.37
N GLU A 404 16.71 -14.23 10.80
CA GLU A 404 17.11 -14.77 12.10
C GLU A 404 16.44 -14.05 13.27
N ARG A 405 16.44 -12.72 13.27
CA ARG A 405 15.86 -11.90 14.35
C ARG A 405 14.33 -12.00 14.39
N LEU A 406 13.64 -11.96 13.25
CA LEU A 406 12.19 -12.15 13.20
C LEU A 406 11.80 -13.58 13.61
N THR A 407 12.54 -14.59 13.19
CA THR A 407 12.33 -15.99 13.60
C THR A 407 12.49 -16.14 15.10
N ALA A 408 13.53 -15.54 15.70
CA ALA A 408 13.74 -15.53 17.14
C ALA A 408 12.59 -14.83 17.89
N PHE A 409 12.12 -13.69 17.37
CA PHE A 409 10.99 -12.96 17.94
C PHE A 409 9.70 -13.80 17.93
N TRP A 410 9.35 -14.42 16.81
CA TRP A 410 8.15 -15.25 16.74
C TRP A 410 8.22 -16.47 17.65
N ARG A 411 9.38 -17.11 17.78
CA ARG A 411 9.57 -18.17 18.78
C ARG A 411 9.40 -17.66 20.20
N ARG A 412 9.94 -16.48 20.51
CA ARG A 412 9.82 -15.84 21.83
C ARG A 412 8.39 -15.56 22.24
N ILE A 413 7.51 -15.20 21.27
CA ILE A 413 6.10 -14.94 21.53
C ILE A 413 5.19 -16.17 21.33
N GLY A 414 5.74 -17.36 21.15
CA GLY A 414 5.00 -18.61 21.03
C GLY A 414 4.52 -18.95 19.62
N TRP A 415 5.00 -18.27 18.57
CA TRP A 415 4.63 -18.50 17.18
C TRP A 415 5.65 -19.38 16.45
N ALA A 416 6.02 -20.51 17.03
CA ALA A 416 7.06 -21.39 16.49
C ALA A 416 6.75 -21.86 15.05
N HIS A 417 5.49 -22.24 14.77
CA HIS A 417 5.10 -22.65 13.42
C HIS A 417 5.31 -21.52 12.39
N GLN A 418 4.97 -20.27 12.74
CA GLN A 418 5.20 -19.13 11.86
C GLN A 418 6.69 -18.85 11.65
N ALA A 419 7.50 -19.02 12.70
CA ALA A 419 8.94 -18.87 12.62
C ALA A 419 9.57 -19.87 11.63
N ASP A 420 9.21 -21.14 11.75
CA ASP A 420 9.73 -22.21 10.88
C ASP A 420 9.27 -22.04 9.44
N LYS A 421 7.99 -21.71 9.23
CA LYS A 421 7.43 -21.45 7.91
C LYS A 421 8.10 -20.24 7.23
N TYR A 422 8.31 -19.14 7.94
CA TYR A 422 8.90 -17.93 7.36
C TYR A 422 10.33 -18.15 6.88
N ALA A 423 11.15 -18.82 7.66
CA ALA A 423 12.53 -19.12 7.27
C ALA A 423 12.57 -19.98 5.98
N HIS A 424 11.69 -20.98 5.89
CA HIS A 424 11.56 -21.82 4.69
C HIS A 424 11.05 -21.04 3.48
N ASP A 425 9.93 -20.33 3.63
CA ASP A 425 9.27 -19.58 2.54
C ASP A 425 10.19 -18.51 1.94
N TRP A 426 11.02 -17.87 2.76
CA TRP A 426 11.99 -16.90 2.29
C TRP A 426 13.04 -17.52 1.38
N GLN A 427 13.57 -18.68 1.74
CA GLN A 427 14.55 -19.40 0.92
C GLN A 427 13.98 -19.85 -0.44
N GLU A 428 12.68 -20.18 -0.49
CA GLU A 428 12.02 -20.62 -1.72
C GLU A 428 11.58 -19.43 -2.62
N THR A 429 11.49 -18.22 -2.07
CA THR A 429 10.98 -17.05 -2.81
C THR A 429 12.10 -16.25 -3.48
N LEU A 430 13.26 -16.18 -2.86
CA LEU A 430 14.46 -15.51 -3.38
C LEU A 430 15.32 -16.46 -4.19
#